data_877c7491ddd2132e0b60bd3ee076a355
#
_entry.id   877c7491ddd2132e0b60bd3ee076a355
#
_cell.length_a   1.000
_cell.length_b   1.000
_cell.length_c   1.000
_cell.angle_alpha   90.00
_cell.angle_beta   90.00
_cell.angle_gamma   90.00
#
_symmetry.space_group_name_H-M   'P 1'
#
loop_
_entity.id
_entity.type
_entity.pdbx_description
1 polymer ?
#
loop_
_entity_poly.entity_id
_entity_poly.type
_entity_poly.pdbx_seq_one_letter_code
_entity_poly.pdbx_strand_id
1 'polypeptide(L)'
;MRAESNAVLLVVTDRPDPLADVARETCPGTLVLSTGTYLDSQRFRVHLGKHFGADPAHVEAQVIGDHGTSQVFLWSSARIGGVPVAALLARRGERIDELRQALERDVRYANITIIEGHDASQYGIGIVSARIAEMVLNDERAVIPIGSYQKKFGVTLSLPSIVGRRGVAEVLEPEMSDEEREGLRKSAEALNKALHRVRSKPREKATLG
;
A
#
# COMPACT_ATOMS: atom_id res chain seq x y z
N MET A 1 -9.38 -3.00 26.56
CA MET A 1 -9.17 -1.55 26.43
C MET A 1 -10.37 -0.95 25.71
N ARG A 2 -11.03 0.04 26.27
CA ARG A 2 -11.96 0.89 25.52
C ARG A 2 -11.08 1.85 24.72
N ALA A 3 -11.02 1.67 23.40
CA ALA A 3 -10.35 2.64 22.55
C ALA A 3 -11.09 3.98 22.67
N GLU A 4 -10.34 5.07 22.75
CA GLU A 4 -10.87 6.42 22.55
C GLU A 4 -11.67 6.43 21.26
N SER A 5 -12.94 6.88 21.30
CA SER A 5 -13.88 6.77 20.17
C SER A 5 -13.44 7.46 18.88
N ASN A 6 -12.36 8.27 18.95
CA ASN A 6 -11.80 9.04 17.83
C ASN A 6 -10.37 8.60 17.46
N ALA A 7 -9.81 7.58 18.11
CA ALA A 7 -8.46 7.10 17.79
C ALA A 7 -8.45 6.36 16.45
N VAL A 8 -7.40 6.56 15.68
CA VAL A 8 -7.10 5.78 14.47
C VAL A 8 -6.12 4.68 14.85
N LEU A 9 -6.48 3.43 14.58
CA LEU A 9 -5.61 2.28 14.74
C LEU A 9 -4.87 2.02 13.44
N LEU A 10 -3.55 2.21 13.43
CA LEU A 10 -2.71 1.91 12.28
C LEU A 10 -2.04 0.55 12.47
N VAL A 11 -2.32 -0.42 11.59
CA VAL A 11 -1.71 -1.74 11.57
C VAL A 11 -0.45 -1.69 10.72
N VAL A 12 0.71 -2.04 11.34
CA VAL A 12 2.05 -1.88 10.76
C VAL A 12 2.78 -3.22 10.56
N THR A 13 2.19 -4.32 11.00
CA THR A 13 2.80 -5.67 10.94
C THR A 13 3.01 -6.16 9.51
N ASP A 14 3.83 -7.21 9.32
CA ASP A 14 3.88 -7.93 8.04
C ASP A 14 2.52 -8.58 7.75
N ARG A 15 2.08 -8.46 6.48
CA ARG A 15 0.71 -8.68 6.00
C ARG A 15 -0.33 -7.82 6.75
N PRO A 16 -0.21 -6.50 6.64
CA PRO A 16 -0.98 -5.57 7.45
C PRO A 16 -2.48 -5.62 7.13
N ASP A 17 -2.86 -5.87 5.87
CA ASP A 17 -4.24 -5.76 5.41
C ASP A 17 -5.19 -6.81 6.04
N PRO A 18 -4.90 -8.13 6.04
CA PRO A 18 -5.74 -9.11 6.73
C PRO A 18 -5.81 -8.88 8.24
N LEU A 19 -4.73 -8.39 8.86
CA LEU A 19 -4.73 -8.09 10.30
C LEU A 19 -5.52 -6.82 10.62
N ALA A 20 -5.59 -5.86 9.71
CA ALA A 20 -6.48 -4.71 9.84
C ALA A 20 -7.95 -5.13 9.82
N ASP A 21 -8.34 -6.12 9.00
CA ASP A 21 -9.69 -6.68 9.02
C ASP A 21 -10.00 -7.37 10.35
N VAL A 22 -9.07 -8.17 10.89
CA VAL A 22 -9.20 -8.79 12.22
C VAL A 22 -9.34 -7.73 13.31
N ALA A 23 -8.52 -6.68 13.27
CA ALA A 23 -8.59 -5.57 14.22
C ALA A 23 -9.93 -4.85 14.14
N ARG A 24 -10.46 -4.58 12.96
CA ARG A 24 -11.76 -3.96 12.73
C ARG A 24 -12.92 -4.81 13.29
N GLU A 25 -12.82 -6.12 13.16
CA GLU A 25 -13.83 -7.05 13.68
C GLU A 25 -13.80 -7.18 15.21
N THR A 26 -12.61 -7.11 15.79
CA THR A 26 -12.41 -7.24 17.25
C THR A 26 -12.63 -5.94 18.01
N CYS A 27 -12.50 -4.79 17.33
CA CYS A 27 -12.70 -3.46 17.90
C CYS A 27 -13.75 -2.67 17.11
N PRO A 28 -15.05 -3.04 17.20
CA PRO A 28 -16.12 -2.34 16.48
C PRO A 28 -16.15 -0.85 16.83
N GLY A 29 -16.33 -0.01 15.81
CA GLY A 29 -16.37 1.46 15.98
C GLY A 29 -14.99 2.14 15.96
N THR A 30 -13.90 1.38 15.94
CA THR A 30 -12.55 1.94 15.78
C THR A 30 -12.24 2.20 14.29
N LEU A 31 -11.61 3.32 14.01
CA LEU A 31 -11.09 3.64 12.67
C LEU A 31 -9.80 2.85 12.45
N VAL A 32 -9.83 1.85 11.59
CA VAL A 32 -8.67 0.98 11.34
C VAL A 32 -8.11 1.23 9.96
N LEU A 33 -6.80 1.45 9.90
CA LEU A 33 -6.00 1.55 8.69
C LEU A 33 -4.86 0.54 8.74
N SER A 34 -4.33 0.15 7.60
CA SER A 34 -3.03 -0.51 7.48
C SER A 34 -2.05 0.39 6.73
N THR A 35 -0.76 0.20 6.93
CA THR A 35 0.27 0.90 6.14
C THR A 35 0.16 0.59 4.64
N GLY A 36 -0.42 -0.56 4.31
CA GLY A 36 -0.71 -0.98 2.95
C GLY A 36 0.49 -0.87 2.02
N THR A 37 0.25 -0.35 0.83
CA THR A 37 1.25 -0.20 -0.24
C THR A 37 1.91 1.19 -0.28
N TYR A 38 1.81 1.99 0.78
CA TYR A 38 2.41 3.32 0.78
C TYR A 38 3.93 3.27 0.64
N LEU A 39 4.61 2.39 1.38
CA LEU A 39 6.06 2.18 1.25
C LEU A 39 6.45 1.69 -0.15
N ASP A 40 5.69 0.76 -0.71
CA ASP A 40 5.94 0.24 -2.07
C ASP A 40 5.80 1.34 -3.12
N SER A 41 4.83 2.23 -2.94
CA SER A 41 4.65 3.40 -3.80
C SER A 41 5.83 4.38 -3.72
N GLN A 42 6.37 4.60 -2.53
CA GLN A 42 7.59 5.42 -2.39
C GLN A 42 8.79 4.77 -3.09
N ARG A 43 8.97 3.46 -2.95
CA ARG A 43 10.01 2.71 -3.66
C ARG A 43 9.84 2.81 -5.18
N PHE A 44 8.62 2.64 -5.67
CA PHE A 44 8.30 2.76 -7.09
C PHE A 44 8.67 4.15 -7.63
N ARG A 45 8.35 5.23 -6.90
CA ARG A 45 8.74 6.61 -7.24
C ARG A 45 10.27 6.76 -7.29
N VAL A 46 10.98 6.22 -6.30
CA VAL A 46 12.45 6.27 -6.26
C VAL A 46 13.07 5.55 -7.45
N HIS A 47 12.59 4.36 -7.80
CA HIS A 47 13.11 3.60 -8.94
C HIS A 47 12.84 4.29 -10.27
N LEU A 48 11.62 4.82 -10.46
CA LEU A 48 11.30 5.63 -11.65
C LEU A 48 12.16 6.89 -11.70
N GLY A 49 12.29 7.61 -10.58
CA GLY A 49 13.14 8.79 -10.48
C GLY A 49 14.59 8.49 -10.89
N LYS A 50 15.17 7.41 -10.38
CA LYS A 50 16.52 6.96 -10.76
C LYS A 50 16.64 6.67 -12.25
N HIS A 51 15.68 5.96 -12.83
CA HIS A 51 15.71 5.59 -14.26
C HIS A 51 15.66 6.83 -15.16
N PHE A 52 14.85 7.82 -14.79
CA PHE A 52 14.68 9.03 -15.61
C PHE A 52 15.63 10.18 -15.23
N GLY A 53 16.41 10.07 -14.16
CA GLY A 53 17.24 11.15 -13.63
C GLY A 53 16.42 12.28 -13.01
N ALA A 54 15.23 11.96 -12.45
CA ALA A 54 14.30 12.91 -11.83
C ALA A 54 14.26 12.73 -10.31
N ASP A 55 14.02 13.84 -9.59
CA ASP A 55 13.75 13.77 -8.16
C ASP A 55 12.44 12.99 -7.93
N PRO A 56 12.43 11.97 -7.04
CA PRO A 56 11.23 11.22 -6.69
C PRO A 56 10.05 12.07 -6.20
N ALA A 57 10.29 13.27 -5.70
CA ALA A 57 9.26 14.22 -5.31
C ALA A 57 8.39 14.68 -6.50
N HIS A 58 8.93 14.62 -7.71
CA HIS A 58 8.23 14.96 -8.95
C HIS A 58 7.71 13.75 -9.71
N VAL A 59 7.77 12.56 -9.11
CA VAL A 59 7.26 11.32 -9.67
C VAL A 59 5.90 10.98 -9.05
N GLU A 60 4.88 10.93 -9.87
CA GLU A 60 3.53 10.48 -9.51
C GLU A 60 3.39 9.01 -9.93
N ALA A 61 3.54 8.10 -8.98
CA ALA A 61 3.42 6.67 -9.22
C ALA A 61 2.91 5.99 -7.95
N GLN A 62 2.03 5.02 -8.12
CA GLN A 62 1.36 4.36 -7.00
C GLN A 62 1.34 2.84 -7.19
N VAL A 63 1.39 2.13 -6.07
CA VAL A 63 1.12 0.71 -5.95
C VAL A 63 -0.15 0.56 -5.13
N ILE A 64 -1.08 -0.28 -5.57
CA ILE A 64 -2.38 -0.50 -4.91
C ILE A 64 -2.62 -1.98 -4.63
N GLY A 65 -3.73 -2.29 -3.95
CA GLY A 65 -4.11 -3.67 -3.61
C GLY A 65 -3.44 -4.16 -2.34
N ASP A 66 -2.97 -5.39 -2.35
CA ASP A 66 -2.30 -6.09 -1.24
C ASP A 66 -0.85 -5.63 -1.07
N HIS A 67 -0.39 -5.43 0.17
CA HIS A 67 1.04 -5.35 0.43
C HIS A 67 1.64 -6.77 0.41
N GLY A 68 2.03 -7.23 -0.78
CA GLY A 68 2.54 -8.58 -0.97
C GLY A 68 2.76 -8.92 -2.44
N THR A 69 2.71 -10.21 -2.78
CA THR A 69 2.98 -10.67 -4.14
C THR A 69 1.90 -10.30 -5.16
N SER A 70 0.68 -9.95 -4.70
CA SER A 70 -0.45 -9.57 -5.54
C SER A 70 -0.67 -8.05 -5.65
N GLN A 71 0.31 -7.25 -5.24
CA GLN A 71 0.29 -5.79 -5.40
C GLN A 71 0.24 -5.38 -6.88
N VAL A 72 -0.41 -4.26 -7.17
CA VAL A 72 -0.64 -3.74 -8.52
C VAL A 72 0.04 -2.39 -8.69
N PHE A 73 0.93 -2.30 -9.65
CA PHE A 73 1.63 -1.07 -10.03
C PHE A 73 0.81 -0.31 -11.06
N LEU A 74 0.48 0.94 -10.80
CA LEU A 74 -0.30 1.78 -11.70
C LEU A 74 0.61 2.45 -12.73
N TRP A 75 0.98 1.72 -13.77
CA TRP A 75 1.81 2.23 -14.86
C TRP A 75 1.04 3.14 -15.80
N SER A 76 -0.26 2.86 -16.00
CA SER A 76 -1.13 3.64 -16.89
C SER A 76 -1.28 5.10 -16.43
N SER A 77 -1.27 5.33 -15.12
CA SER A 77 -1.37 6.66 -14.51
C SER A 77 -0.04 7.23 -14.01
N ALA A 78 1.09 6.50 -14.15
CA ALA A 78 2.40 6.98 -13.71
C ALA A 78 2.88 8.17 -14.54
N ARG A 79 3.37 9.24 -13.86
CA ARG A 79 3.79 10.51 -14.47
C ARG A 79 5.07 11.03 -13.83
N ILE A 80 5.83 11.81 -14.57
CA ILE A 80 6.98 12.56 -14.06
C ILE A 80 6.80 14.02 -14.52
N GLY A 81 6.65 14.93 -13.57
CA GLY A 81 6.37 16.33 -13.89
C GLY A 81 5.11 16.48 -14.76
N GLY A 82 4.07 15.69 -14.51
CA GLY A 82 2.83 15.67 -15.29
C GLY A 82 2.90 14.91 -16.63
N VAL A 83 4.10 14.49 -17.10
CA VAL A 83 4.25 13.76 -18.37
C VAL A 83 4.09 12.26 -18.13
N PRO A 84 3.23 11.53 -18.87
CA PRO A 84 3.08 10.08 -18.73
C PRO A 84 4.41 9.34 -18.93
N VAL A 85 4.71 8.37 -18.06
CA VAL A 85 5.93 7.55 -18.15
C VAL A 85 6.01 6.83 -19.50
N ALA A 86 4.89 6.31 -19.99
CA ALA A 86 4.84 5.66 -21.30
C ALA A 86 5.29 6.60 -22.45
N ALA A 87 4.92 7.89 -22.39
CA ALA A 87 5.35 8.88 -23.40
C ALA A 87 6.85 9.20 -23.28
N LEU A 88 7.39 9.24 -22.06
CA LEU A 88 8.83 9.44 -21.83
C LEU A 88 9.64 8.27 -22.36
N LEU A 89 9.23 7.03 -22.13
CA LEU A 89 9.87 5.82 -22.65
C LEU A 89 9.84 5.78 -24.18
N ALA A 90 8.69 6.10 -24.79
CA ALA A 90 8.57 6.14 -26.24
C ALA A 90 9.54 7.15 -26.88
N ARG A 91 9.74 8.33 -26.26
CA ARG A 91 10.73 9.34 -26.73
C ARG A 91 12.18 8.85 -26.63
N ARG A 92 12.46 7.93 -25.70
CA ARG A 92 13.80 7.34 -25.52
C ARG A 92 14.01 6.08 -26.35
N GLY A 93 12.98 5.57 -27.03
CA GLY A 93 13.02 4.29 -27.73
C GLY A 93 13.10 3.08 -26.79
N GLU A 94 12.73 3.27 -25.53
CA GLU A 94 12.76 2.22 -24.50
C GLU A 94 11.45 1.45 -24.47
N ARG A 95 11.52 0.15 -24.15
CA ARG A 95 10.34 -0.72 -24.02
C ARG A 95 9.83 -0.71 -22.58
N ILE A 96 8.56 -0.39 -22.41
CA ILE A 96 7.90 -0.35 -21.09
C ILE A 96 7.93 -1.70 -20.39
N ASP A 97 7.81 -2.82 -21.11
CA ASP A 97 7.72 -4.17 -20.54
C ASP A 97 9.01 -4.58 -19.81
N GLU A 98 10.16 -4.21 -20.37
CA GLU A 98 11.47 -4.51 -19.77
C GLU A 98 11.66 -3.71 -18.47
N LEU A 99 11.31 -2.43 -18.49
CA LEU A 99 11.37 -1.58 -17.30
C LEU A 99 10.39 -2.05 -16.21
N ARG A 100 9.16 -2.40 -16.59
CA ARG A 100 8.14 -2.94 -15.67
C ARG A 100 8.66 -4.16 -14.92
N GLN A 101 9.16 -5.17 -15.65
CA GLN A 101 9.66 -6.40 -15.03
C GLN A 101 10.79 -6.13 -14.01
N ALA A 102 11.73 -5.25 -14.36
CA ALA A 102 12.84 -4.92 -13.47
C ALA A 102 12.36 -4.17 -12.21
N LEU A 103 11.61 -3.08 -12.38
CA LEU A 103 11.19 -2.24 -11.27
C LEU A 103 10.16 -2.93 -10.36
N GLU A 104 9.19 -3.66 -10.92
CA GLU A 104 8.22 -4.40 -10.12
C GLU A 104 8.90 -5.47 -9.27
N ARG A 105 9.89 -6.18 -9.81
CA ARG A 105 10.69 -7.14 -9.05
C ARG A 105 11.44 -6.44 -7.91
N ASP A 106 12.15 -5.36 -8.21
CA ASP A 106 12.98 -4.67 -7.24
C ASP A 106 12.15 -4.06 -6.09
N VAL A 107 10.97 -3.53 -6.37
CA VAL A 107 10.04 -3.04 -5.33
C VAL A 107 9.43 -4.19 -4.54
N ARG A 108 8.93 -5.23 -5.22
CA ARG A 108 8.21 -6.36 -4.61
C ARG A 108 9.08 -7.17 -3.66
N TYR A 109 10.37 -7.32 -3.97
CA TYR A 109 11.32 -8.08 -3.18
C TYR A 109 12.30 -7.21 -2.36
N ALA A 110 12.08 -5.89 -2.31
CA ALA A 110 12.95 -4.96 -1.60
C ALA A 110 13.16 -5.33 -0.13
N ASN A 111 12.13 -5.81 0.56
CA ASN A 111 12.24 -6.23 1.97
C ASN A 111 13.22 -7.41 2.13
N ILE A 112 13.15 -8.40 1.23
CA ILE A 112 14.03 -9.57 1.27
C ILE A 112 15.49 -9.13 1.05
N THR A 113 15.75 -8.33 0.02
CA THR A 113 17.09 -7.82 -0.28
C THR A 113 17.66 -7.00 0.87
N ILE A 114 16.84 -6.17 1.54
CA ILE A 114 17.27 -5.38 2.69
C ILE A 114 17.58 -6.28 3.90
N ILE A 115 16.74 -7.29 4.16
CA ILE A 115 16.96 -8.23 5.27
C ILE A 115 18.24 -9.06 5.03
N GLU A 116 18.47 -9.54 3.82
CA GLU A 116 19.68 -10.27 3.46
C GLU A 116 20.96 -9.42 3.61
N GLY A 117 20.86 -8.10 3.42
CA GLY A 117 22.00 -7.19 3.54
C GLY A 117 22.23 -6.59 4.94
N HIS A 118 21.17 -6.44 5.74
CA HIS A 118 21.19 -5.67 6.99
C HIS A 118 20.42 -6.34 8.15
N ASP A 119 20.04 -7.60 8.05
CA ASP A 119 19.29 -8.39 9.03
C ASP A 119 17.88 -7.87 9.39
N ALA A 120 17.52 -6.64 9.03
CA ALA A 120 16.21 -6.08 9.31
C ALA A 120 15.79 -4.97 8.32
N SER A 121 14.51 -4.96 7.94
CA SER A 121 13.90 -3.94 7.06
C SER A 121 12.98 -2.99 7.85
N GLN A 122 13.50 -2.40 8.94
CA GLN A 122 12.67 -1.62 9.87
C GLN A 122 12.63 -0.11 9.61
N TYR A 123 13.68 0.46 9.02
CA TYR A 123 13.76 1.92 8.84
C TYR A 123 12.68 2.47 7.89
N GLY A 124 12.46 1.82 6.75
CA GLY A 124 11.47 2.25 5.78
C GLY A 124 10.06 2.25 6.35
N ILE A 125 9.68 1.17 7.03
CA ILE A 125 8.34 1.08 7.64
C ILE A 125 8.19 2.04 8.82
N GLY A 126 9.24 2.28 9.60
CA GLY A 126 9.26 3.25 10.68
C GLY A 126 8.98 4.67 10.17
N ILE A 127 9.68 5.11 9.13
CA ILE A 127 9.49 6.43 8.50
C ILE A 127 8.07 6.57 7.94
N VAL A 128 7.59 5.56 7.22
CA VAL A 128 6.24 5.56 6.64
C VAL A 128 5.17 5.62 7.72
N SER A 129 5.32 4.86 8.81
CA SER A 129 4.37 4.87 9.92
C SER A 129 4.33 6.22 10.63
N ALA A 130 5.49 6.83 10.87
CA ALA A 130 5.59 8.17 11.45
C ALA A 130 4.91 9.21 10.53
N ARG A 131 5.14 9.13 9.23
CA ARG A 131 4.53 10.05 8.26
C ARG A 131 3.00 9.91 8.18
N ILE A 132 2.48 8.68 8.23
CA ILE A 132 1.02 8.44 8.29
C ILE A 132 0.44 9.02 9.59
N ALA A 133 1.11 8.78 10.73
CA ALA A 133 0.68 9.34 12.00
C ALA A 133 0.64 10.88 11.97
N GLU A 134 1.65 11.52 11.40
CA GLU A 134 1.71 12.98 11.22
C GLU A 134 0.55 13.50 10.37
N MET A 135 0.26 12.83 9.22
CA MET A 135 -0.89 13.18 8.36
C MET A 135 -2.22 13.14 9.11
N VAL A 136 -2.40 12.12 9.96
CA VAL A 136 -3.63 11.97 10.76
C VAL A 136 -3.70 13.02 11.87
N LEU A 137 -2.63 13.22 12.63
CA LEU A 137 -2.58 14.15 13.75
C LEU A 137 -2.77 15.61 13.31
N ASN A 138 -2.17 15.98 12.18
CA ASN A 138 -2.23 17.34 11.64
C ASN A 138 -3.44 17.57 10.71
N ASP A 139 -4.27 16.54 10.45
CA ASP A 139 -5.39 16.60 9.50
C ASP A 139 -4.97 17.08 8.11
N GLU A 140 -3.86 16.56 7.58
CA GLU A 140 -3.22 17.08 6.37
C GLU A 140 -4.04 16.87 5.10
N ARG A 141 -5.04 15.99 5.11
CA ARG A 141 -5.82 15.64 3.91
C ARG A 141 -4.94 15.13 2.78
N ALA A 142 -3.86 14.44 3.14
CA ALA A 142 -2.89 13.91 2.20
C ALA A 142 -3.49 12.79 1.35
N VAL A 143 -3.11 12.74 0.07
CA VAL A 143 -3.54 11.67 -0.85
C VAL A 143 -2.44 10.62 -0.91
N ILE A 144 -2.71 9.45 -0.35
CA ILE A 144 -1.78 8.32 -0.33
C ILE A 144 -2.49 6.99 -0.58
N PRO A 145 -1.83 5.98 -1.17
CA PRO A 145 -2.35 4.61 -1.18
C PRO A 145 -2.18 4.00 0.20
N ILE A 146 -3.29 3.80 0.89
CA ILE A 146 -3.33 3.27 2.26
C ILE A 146 -4.38 2.17 2.35
N GLY A 147 -4.10 1.15 3.16
CA GLY A 147 -5.05 0.07 3.39
C GLY A 147 -6.22 0.53 4.25
N SER A 148 -7.41 0.42 3.69
CA SER A 148 -8.68 0.66 4.37
C SER A 148 -9.72 -0.35 3.90
N TYR A 149 -10.74 -0.60 4.72
CA TYR A 149 -11.79 -1.54 4.35
C TYR A 149 -12.57 -1.07 3.13
N GLN A 150 -12.54 -1.87 2.08
CA GLN A 150 -13.24 -1.60 0.83
C GLN A 150 -14.50 -2.45 0.74
N LYS A 151 -15.66 -1.83 0.96
CA LYS A 151 -16.97 -2.51 0.92
C LYS A 151 -17.19 -3.28 -0.38
N LYS A 152 -16.75 -2.73 -1.53
CA LYS A 152 -16.86 -3.35 -2.85
C LYS A 152 -16.12 -4.70 -2.94
N PHE A 153 -15.01 -4.85 -2.23
CA PHE A 153 -14.16 -6.04 -2.24
C PHE A 153 -14.33 -6.93 -1.00
N GLY A 154 -14.94 -6.42 0.05
CA GLY A 154 -15.17 -7.13 1.32
C GLY A 154 -13.92 -7.33 2.17
N VAL A 155 -12.83 -6.64 1.87
CA VAL A 155 -11.53 -6.73 2.57
C VAL A 155 -10.87 -5.36 2.68
N THR A 156 -9.92 -5.25 3.60
CA THR A 156 -8.96 -4.14 3.64
C THR A 156 -7.93 -4.31 2.52
N LEU A 157 -7.77 -3.29 1.70
CA LEU A 157 -6.73 -3.19 0.68
C LEU A 157 -6.40 -1.72 0.40
N SER A 158 -5.27 -1.49 -0.25
CA SER A 158 -4.78 -0.14 -0.54
C SER A 158 -5.37 0.42 -1.80
N LEU A 159 -5.96 1.61 -1.68
CA LEU A 159 -6.33 2.49 -2.78
C LEU A 159 -5.89 3.92 -2.47
N PRO A 160 -5.70 4.77 -3.48
CA PRO A 160 -5.47 6.19 -3.26
C PRO A 160 -6.60 6.76 -2.41
N SER A 161 -6.26 7.38 -1.29
CA SER A 161 -7.26 7.85 -0.34
C SER A 161 -6.84 9.18 0.26
N ILE A 162 -7.81 10.05 0.52
CA ILE A 162 -7.61 11.29 1.27
C ILE A 162 -7.58 10.93 2.75
N VAL A 163 -6.42 11.10 3.38
CA VAL A 163 -6.17 10.75 4.78
C VAL A 163 -6.09 12.01 5.64
N GLY A 164 -6.86 12.03 6.70
CA GLY A 164 -6.87 13.11 7.67
C GLY A 164 -7.17 12.61 9.09
N ARG A 165 -7.54 13.52 9.99
CA ARG A 165 -7.74 13.26 11.43
C ARG A 165 -8.65 12.07 11.75
N ARG A 166 -9.62 11.76 10.90
CA ARG A 166 -10.55 10.64 11.07
C ARG A 166 -10.21 9.44 10.19
N GLY A 167 -8.94 9.26 9.85
CA GLY A 167 -8.49 8.23 8.93
C GLY A 167 -8.83 8.57 7.48
N VAL A 168 -9.35 7.60 6.72
CA VAL A 168 -9.76 7.82 5.32
C VAL A 168 -11.05 8.61 5.27
N ALA A 169 -10.99 9.78 4.67
CA ALA A 169 -12.15 10.64 4.42
C ALA A 169 -12.85 10.29 3.10
N GLU A 170 -12.05 9.91 2.09
CA GLU A 170 -12.54 9.55 0.75
C GLU A 170 -11.54 8.61 0.09
N VAL A 171 -12.06 7.63 -0.64
CA VAL A 171 -11.27 6.73 -1.49
C VAL A 171 -11.40 7.23 -2.93
N LEU A 172 -10.27 7.47 -3.57
CA LEU A 172 -10.22 7.93 -4.94
C LEU A 172 -10.06 6.72 -5.87
N GLU A 173 -10.88 6.65 -6.91
CA GLU A 173 -10.74 5.62 -7.93
C GLU A 173 -9.69 6.08 -8.97
N PRO A 174 -8.50 5.42 -9.04
CA PRO A 174 -7.46 5.82 -9.96
C PRO A 174 -7.81 5.41 -11.40
N GLU A 175 -7.27 6.13 -12.38
CA GLU A 175 -7.23 5.63 -13.75
C GLU A 175 -6.41 4.34 -13.82
N MET A 176 -6.99 3.31 -14.42
CA MET A 176 -6.38 1.99 -14.54
C MET A 176 -6.61 1.40 -15.92
N SER A 177 -5.62 0.70 -16.44
CA SER A 177 -5.83 -0.20 -17.59
C SER A 177 -6.70 -1.39 -17.20
N ASP A 178 -7.20 -2.14 -18.18
CA ASP A 178 -7.96 -3.36 -17.92
C ASP A 178 -7.13 -4.42 -17.19
N GLU A 179 -5.82 -4.51 -17.52
CA GLU A 179 -4.88 -5.39 -16.84
C GLU A 179 -4.72 -5.01 -15.35
N GLU A 180 -4.60 -3.72 -15.04
CA GLU A 180 -4.48 -3.22 -13.67
C GLU A 180 -5.77 -3.44 -12.87
N ARG A 181 -6.95 -3.25 -13.49
CA ARG A 181 -8.26 -3.55 -12.88
C ARG A 181 -8.39 -5.03 -12.54
N GLU A 182 -8.01 -5.90 -13.46
CA GLU A 182 -8.02 -7.35 -13.24
C GLU A 182 -6.99 -7.75 -12.17
N GLY A 183 -5.82 -7.11 -12.16
CA GLY A 183 -4.81 -7.26 -11.11
C GLY A 183 -5.38 -6.92 -9.72
N LEU A 184 -6.09 -5.79 -9.60
CA LEU A 184 -6.72 -5.37 -8.35
C LEU A 184 -7.80 -6.37 -7.89
N ARG A 185 -8.60 -6.91 -8.81
CA ARG A 185 -9.58 -7.95 -8.50
C ARG A 185 -8.91 -9.21 -7.93
N LYS A 186 -7.82 -9.68 -8.58
CA LYS A 186 -7.03 -10.83 -8.11
C LYS A 186 -6.37 -10.56 -6.76
N SER A 187 -5.90 -9.34 -6.53
CA SER A 187 -5.34 -8.89 -5.26
C SER A 187 -6.38 -8.98 -4.12
N ALA A 188 -7.60 -8.49 -4.36
CA ALA A 188 -8.69 -8.60 -3.41
C ALA A 188 -9.08 -10.07 -3.11
N GLU A 189 -9.08 -10.94 -4.13
CA GLU A 189 -9.33 -12.38 -3.94
C GLU A 189 -8.24 -13.06 -3.10
N ALA A 190 -6.97 -12.69 -3.32
CA ALA A 190 -5.86 -13.20 -2.52
C ALA A 190 -5.99 -12.81 -1.05
N LEU A 191 -6.37 -11.55 -0.78
CA LEU A 191 -6.62 -11.05 0.57
C LEU A 191 -7.81 -11.76 1.23
N ASN A 192 -8.92 -11.96 0.52
CA ASN A 192 -10.06 -12.74 1.02
C ASN A 192 -9.65 -14.16 1.42
N LYS A 193 -8.87 -14.84 0.58
CA LYS A 193 -8.34 -16.17 0.90
C LYS A 193 -7.44 -16.15 2.14
N ALA A 194 -6.58 -15.14 2.27
CA ALA A 194 -5.72 -14.98 3.44
C ALA A 194 -6.55 -14.74 4.72
N LEU A 195 -7.54 -13.86 4.67
CA LEU A 195 -8.43 -13.56 5.77
C LEU A 195 -9.23 -14.81 6.21
N HIS A 196 -9.75 -15.59 5.28
CA HIS A 196 -10.42 -16.87 5.59
C HIS A 196 -9.49 -17.83 6.32
N ARG A 197 -8.22 -17.95 5.92
CA ARG A 197 -7.24 -18.79 6.62
C ARG A 197 -6.97 -18.32 8.05
N VAL A 198 -6.91 -17.00 8.27
CA VAL A 198 -6.73 -16.44 9.62
C VAL A 198 -7.94 -16.75 10.51
N ARG A 199 -9.15 -16.58 9.97
CA ARG A 199 -10.42 -16.85 10.71
C ARG A 199 -10.63 -18.33 11.02
N SER A 200 -10.16 -19.23 10.15
CA SER A 200 -10.34 -20.68 10.32
C SER A 200 -9.35 -21.34 11.29
N LYS A 201 -8.27 -20.66 11.68
CA LYS A 201 -7.35 -21.17 12.70
C LYS A 201 -8.02 -21.11 14.07
N PRO A 202 -8.05 -22.23 14.84
CA PRO A 202 -8.54 -22.21 16.22
C PRO A 202 -7.78 -21.14 17.02
N ARG A 203 -8.52 -20.32 17.77
CA ARG A 203 -7.89 -19.42 18.75
C ARG A 203 -7.25 -20.30 19.82
N GLU A 204 -5.93 -20.48 19.77
CA GLU A 204 -5.21 -20.97 20.95
C GLU A 204 -5.51 -20.00 22.09
N LYS A 205 -6.07 -20.51 23.18
CA LYS A 205 -6.28 -19.73 24.39
C LYS A 205 -4.90 -19.22 24.83
N ALA A 206 -4.69 -17.91 24.70
CA ALA A 206 -3.53 -17.27 25.29
C ALA A 206 -3.61 -17.55 26.79
N THR A 207 -2.84 -18.49 27.30
CA THR A 207 -2.55 -18.65 28.72
C THR A 207 -1.71 -17.44 29.10
N LEU A 208 -2.39 -16.43 29.66
CA LEU A 208 -1.71 -15.35 30.37
C LEU A 208 -1.08 -15.97 31.61
N GLY A 209 0.21 -16.26 31.54
CA GLY A 209 1.07 -16.56 32.69
C GLY A 209 1.59 -15.27 33.30
#